data_e3f79ec46087518bdc04c45141734d33
#
_entry.id   e3f79ec46087518bdc04c45141734d33
#
_cell.length_a   1.000
_cell.length_b   1.000
_cell.length_c   1.000
_cell.angle_alpha   90.00
_cell.angle_beta   90.00
_cell.angle_gamma   90.00
#
_symmetry.space_group_name_H-M   'P 1'
#
loop_
_entity.id
_entity.type
_entity.pdbx_description
1 polymer ?
#
loop_
_entity_poly.entity_id
_entity_poly.type
_entity_poly.pdbx_seq_one_letter_code
_entity_poly.pdbx_strand_id
1 'polypeptide(L)'
;MAEAYIVAAARTAGGRRNGRLMGWHPVDLAGAVLAEVAARSGIDPAAIDDVVMGCVGQAGEQALHVGRNAVLASGLPASIPAVTIDRQCGSSQQAIQFAAQAVMSGTQDVVIAAGVEHMSRVPMGTSVAGAKPYSDRELERFGVRGFSQFTGAEMIARKYGHSREMLDAYSLESHRRAAAAVERGDFADEIHLSSRHCRPPLTSM
;
A
#
# COMPACT_ATOMS: atom_id res chain seq x y z
N MET A 1 11.60 -16.30 22.46
CA MET A 1 11.04 -15.00 22.01
C MET A 1 9.75 -15.34 21.31
N ALA A 2 8.70 -14.53 21.49
CA ALA A 2 7.48 -14.73 20.71
C ALA A 2 7.80 -14.41 19.22
N GLU A 3 7.24 -15.20 18.32
CA GLU A 3 7.48 -15.09 16.88
C GLU A 3 6.17 -14.77 16.18
N ALA A 4 6.24 -14.01 15.10
CA ALA A 4 5.11 -13.73 14.22
C ALA A 4 5.39 -14.34 12.84
N TYR A 5 4.40 -15.02 12.28
CA TYR A 5 4.51 -15.71 11.00
C TYR A 5 3.58 -15.09 9.96
N ILE A 6 4.06 -14.97 8.73
CA ILE A 6 3.22 -14.62 7.58
C ILE A 6 2.63 -15.93 7.05
N VAL A 7 1.31 -16.09 7.18
CA VAL A 7 0.61 -17.32 6.78
C VAL A 7 -0.07 -17.22 5.42
N ALA A 8 -0.32 -16.01 4.93
CA ALA A 8 -0.86 -15.76 3.59
C ALA A 8 -0.40 -14.40 3.07
N ALA A 9 -0.33 -14.26 1.76
CA ALA A 9 -0.08 -13.00 1.08
C ALA A 9 -0.87 -12.93 -0.23
N ALA A 10 -1.36 -11.73 -0.56
CA ALA A 10 -2.04 -11.45 -1.82
C ALA A 10 -1.87 -9.98 -2.20
N ARG A 11 -1.90 -9.68 -3.49
CA ARG A 11 -1.92 -8.31 -4.00
C ARG A 11 -2.73 -8.18 -5.27
N THR A 12 -3.11 -6.99 -5.63
CA THR A 12 -3.57 -6.70 -7.00
C THR A 12 -2.38 -6.65 -7.96
N ALA A 13 -2.65 -6.70 -9.24
CA ALA A 13 -1.66 -6.27 -10.22
C ALA A 13 -1.31 -4.79 -9.97
N GLY A 14 -0.06 -4.40 -10.26
CA GLY A 14 0.34 -3.00 -10.20
C GLY A 14 -0.50 -2.14 -11.15
N GLY A 15 -1.15 -1.11 -10.61
CA GLY A 15 -1.97 -0.19 -11.39
C GLY A 15 -1.12 0.78 -12.22
N ARG A 16 -1.57 1.11 -13.43
CA ARG A 16 -1.06 2.21 -14.24
C ARG A 16 -2.01 3.40 -14.09
N ARG A 17 -1.49 4.62 -14.14
CA ARG A 17 -2.30 5.84 -14.16
C ARG A 17 -3.38 5.75 -15.25
N ASN A 18 -4.64 5.97 -14.86
CA ASN A 18 -5.82 5.83 -15.73
C ASN A 18 -5.94 4.46 -16.42
N GLY A 19 -5.35 3.42 -15.80
CA GLY A 19 -5.36 2.06 -16.32
C GLY A 19 -6.60 1.27 -15.90
N ARG A 20 -6.50 -0.05 -16.02
CA ARG A 20 -7.64 -0.98 -15.84
C ARG A 20 -8.28 -0.93 -14.43
N LEU A 21 -7.51 -0.56 -13.41
CA LEU A 21 -8.01 -0.45 -12.04
C LEU A 21 -8.71 0.88 -11.75
N MET A 22 -8.69 1.85 -12.69
CA MET A 22 -9.26 3.19 -12.48
C MET A 22 -10.76 3.15 -12.13
N GLY A 23 -11.51 2.17 -12.64
CA GLY A 23 -12.92 2.00 -12.35
C GLY A 23 -13.25 1.47 -10.93
N TRP A 24 -12.25 0.99 -10.20
CA TRP A 24 -12.45 0.49 -8.85
C TRP A 24 -12.47 1.63 -7.82
N HIS A 25 -13.43 1.61 -6.92
CA HIS A 25 -13.35 2.43 -5.71
C HIS A 25 -12.20 1.92 -4.82
N PRO A 26 -11.35 2.77 -4.23
CA PRO A 26 -10.21 2.30 -3.42
C PRO A 26 -10.61 1.40 -2.26
N VAL A 27 -11.77 1.63 -1.65
CA VAL A 27 -12.32 0.79 -0.59
C VAL A 27 -12.65 -0.62 -1.11
N ASP A 28 -13.29 -0.73 -2.28
CA ASP A 28 -13.66 -2.03 -2.87
C ASP A 28 -12.41 -2.79 -3.32
N LEU A 29 -11.42 -2.07 -3.87
CA LEU A 29 -10.15 -2.65 -4.28
C LEU A 29 -9.40 -3.24 -3.08
N ALA A 30 -9.33 -2.51 -1.97
CA ALA A 30 -8.73 -2.98 -0.74
C ALA A 30 -9.54 -4.13 -0.13
N GLY A 31 -10.88 -4.01 -0.09
CA GLY A 31 -11.77 -5.05 0.43
C GLY A 31 -11.62 -6.38 -0.29
N ALA A 32 -11.48 -6.36 -1.62
CA ALA A 32 -11.23 -7.57 -2.40
C ALA A 32 -9.93 -8.29 -2.00
N VAL A 33 -8.86 -7.53 -1.72
CA VAL A 33 -7.58 -8.12 -1.27
C VAL A 33 -7.67 -8.62 0.17
N LEU A 34 -8.39 -7.91 1.07
CA LEU A 34 -8.63 -8.39 2.43
C LEU A 34 -9.39 -9.72 2.44
N ALA A 35 -10.45 -9.84 1.63
CA ALA A 35 -11.21 -11.08 1.48
C ALA A 35 -10.33 -12.22 0.95
N GLU A 36 -9.51 -11.95 -0.06
CA GLU A 36 -8.62 -12.93 -0.66
C GLU A 36 -7.54 -13.43 0.31
N VAL A 37 -6.88 -12.54 1.04
CA VAL A 37 -5.83 -12.95 1.98
C VAL A 37 -6.41 -13.76 3.13
N ALA A 38 -7.60 -13.39 3.63
CA ALA A 38 -8.31 -14.18 4.63
C ALA A 38 -8.67 -15.57 4.13
N ALA A 39 -9.23 -15.67 2.90
CA ALA A 39 -9.54 -16.96 2.29
C ALA A 39 -8.29 -17.85 2.09
N ARG A 40 -7.18 -17.28 1.62
CA ARG A 40 -5.92 -18.01 1.44
C ARG A 40 -5.32 -18.52 2.73
N SER A 41 -5.50 -17.78 3.82
CA SER A 41 -4.97 -18.19 5.13
C SER A 41 -5.62 -19.43 5.69
N GLY A 42 -6.87 -19.74 5.29
CA GLY A 42 -7.67 -20.81 5.87
C GLY A 42 -8.08 -20.56 7.33
N ILE A 43 -7.79 -19.41 7.89
CA ILE A 43 -8.15 -19.01 9.26
C ILE A 43 -9.63 -18.59 9.29
N ASP A 44 -10.34 -18.95 10.35
CA ASP A 44 -11.69 -18.44 10.57
C ASP A 44 -11.66 -16.91 10.64
N PRO A 45 -12.37 -16.20 9.77
CA PRO A 45 -12.43 -14.73 9.81
C PRO A 45 -12.85 -14.15 11.16
N ALA A 46 -13.59 -14.88 11.96
CA ALA A 46 -13.97 -14.46 13.32
C ALA A 46 -12.78 -14.41 14.30
N ALA A 47 -11.67 -15.06 13.97
CA ALA A 47 -10.44 -15.05 14.76
C ALA A 47 -9.50 -13.87 14.42
N ILE A 48 -9.86 -13.04 13.46
CA ILE A 48 -9.04 -11.87 13.07
C ILE A 48 -9.27 -10.75 14.10
N ASP A 49 -8.21 -10.38 14.81
CA ASP A 49 -8.24 -9.35 15.86
C ASP A 49 -8.24 -7.93 15.32
N ASP A 50 -7.53 -7.68 14.19
CA ASP A 50 -7.37 -6.31 13.68
C ASP A 50 -6.93 -6.29 12.20
N VAL A 51 -7.14 -5.14 11.56
CA VAL A 51 -6.61 -4.80 10.25
C VAL A 51 -5.80 -3.51 10.33
N VAL A 52 -4.50 -3.59 10.04
CA VAL A 52 -3.63 -2.42 9.94
C VAL A 52 -3.45 -2.06 8.46
N MET A 53 -4.04 -0.94 8.03
CA MET A 53 -4.05 -0.50 6.63
C MET A 53 -3.12 0.68 6.41
N GLY A 54 -2.10 0.51 5.57
CA GLY A 54 -1.27 1.62 5.10
C GLY A 54 -1.96 2.42 3.99
N CYS A 55 -2.04 3.74 4.14
CA CYS A 55 -2.52 4.65 3.11
C CYS A 55 -1.97 6.05 3.34
N VAL A 56 -1.40 6.68 2.31
CA VAL A 56 -0.83 8.03 2.38
C VAL A 56 -1.88 9.08 2.05
N GLY A 57 -2.54 8.95 0.92
CA GLY A 57 -3.51 9.92 0.43
C GLY A 57 -4.89 9.78 1.08
N GLN A 58 -4.99 9.98 2.41
CA GLN A 58 -6.23 9.84 3.17
C GLN A 58 -7.19 11.02 2.91
N ALA A 59 -7.55 11.23 1.66
CA ALA A 59 -8.45 12.29 1.20
C ALA A 59 -9.47 11.74 0.18
N GLY A 60 -10.55 12.47 -0.08
CA GLY A 60 -11.58 12.05 -1.04
C GLY A 60 -12.08 10.64 -0.76
N GLU A 61 -12.01 9.75 -1.74
CA GLU A 61 -12.48 8.37 -1.63
C GLU A 61 -11.62 7.48 -0.72
N GLN A 62 -10.45 7.95 -0.28
CA GLN A 62 -9.59 7.30 0.71
C GLN A 62 -9.68 7.94 2.10
N ALA A 63 -10.58 8.93 2.28
CA ALA A 63 -10.84 9.58 3.57
C ALA A 63 -11.71 8.71 4.49
N LEU A 64 -11.98 9.24 5.69
CA LEU A 64 -12.88 8.64 6.68
C LEU A 64 -12.52 7.18 6.99
N HIS A 65 -11.23 6.93 7.20
CA HIS A 65 -10.75 5.64 7.67
C HIS A 65 -10.87 4.51 6.62
N VAL A 66 -10.12 4.64 5.52
CA VAL A 66 -10.16 3.69 4.39
C VAL A 66 -9.96 2.23 4.82
N GLY A 67 -9.14 1.95 5.83
CA GLY A 67 -8.92 0.59 6.35
C GLY A 67 -10.22 -0.01 6.93
N ARG A 68 -10.95 0.76 7.74
CA ARG A 68 -12.23 0.30 8.28
C ARG A 68 -13.29 0.12 7.19
N ASN A 69 -13.37 1.07 6.27
CA ASN A 69 -14.29 0.97 5.14
C ASN A 69 -13.98 -0.25 4.26
N ALA A 70 -12.70 -0.59 4.06
CA ALA A 70 -12.28 -1.78 3.34
C ALA A 70 -12.72 -3.08 4.06
N VAL A 71 -12.62 -3.16 5.39
CA VAL A 71 -13.18 -4.29 6.16
C VAL A 71 -14.67 -4.43 5.90
N LEU A 72 -15.43 -3.35 5.99
CA LEU A 72 -16.88 -3.37 5.76
C LEU A 72 -17.26 -3.77 4.33
N ALA A 73 -16.43 -3.42 3.35
CA ALA A 73 -16.64 -3.78 1.94
C ALA A 73 -16.16 -5.19 1.59
N SER A 74 -15.32 -5.81 2.41
CA SER A 74 -14.69 -7.11 2.10
C SER A 74 -15.60 -8.31 2.30
N GLY A 75 -16.69 -8.17 3.04
CA GLY A 75 -17.50 -9.29 3.51
C GLY A 75 -16.94 -10.01 4.76
N LEU A 76 -15.82 -9.57 5.30
CA LEU A 76 -15.33 -10.02 6.61
C LEU A 76 -16.25 -9.55 7.74
N PRO A 77 -16.22 -10.20 8.93
CA PRO A 77 -17.03 -9.80 10.06
C PRO A 77 -16.91 -8.30 10.40
N ALA A 78 -18.02 -7.61 10.53
CA ALA A 78 -18.04 -6.19 10.86
C ALA A 78 -17.50 -5.90 12.29
N SER A 79 -17.31 -6.91 13.11
CA SER A 79 -16.66 -6.80 14.42
C SER A 79 -15.16 -6.56 14.36
N ILE A 80 -14.48 -6.90 13.24
CA ILE A 80 -13.05 -6.72 13.09
C ILE A 80 -12.73 -5.23 13.07
N PRO A 81 -11.96 -4.70 14.03
CA PRO A 81 -11.52 -3.32 14.01
C PRO A 81 -10.51 -3.07 12.88
N ALA A 82 -10.16 -1.82 12.67
CA ALA A 82 -9.07 -1.48 11.77
C ALA A 82 -8.41 -0.18 12.21
N VAL A 83 -7.17 0.04 11.78
CA VAL A 83 -6.48 1.32 11.84
C VAL A 83 -5.90 1.66 10.48
N THR A 84 -5.96 2.94 10.09
CA THR A 84 -5.26 3.42 8.90
C THR A 84 -4.04 4.22 9.33
N ILE A 85 -2.88 3.87 8.79
CA ILE A 85 -1.61 4.49 9.16
C ILE A 85 -0.94 5.13 7.95
N ASP A 86 -0.21 6.21 8.19
CA ASP A 86 0.64 6.89 7.23
C ASP A 86 2.10 6.91 7.71
N ARG A 87 2.98 6.31 6.93
CA ARG A 87 4.44 6.47 6.97
C ARG A 87 4.94 6.73 5.54
N GLN A 88 4.26 7.62 4.84
CA GLN A 88 4.54 7.92 3.46
C GLN A 88 4.67 6.63 2.60
N CYS A 89 5.59 6.55 1.67
CA CYS A 89 5.79 5.38 0.79
C CYS A 89 6.05 4.05 1.52
N GLY A 90 6.37 4.08 2.83
CA GLY A 90 6.57 2.92 3.69
C GLY A 90 5.34 2.49 4.51
N SER A 91 4.14 3.01 4.22
CA SER A 91 2.94 2.79 5.05
C SER A 91 2.55 1.31 5.15
N SER A 92 2.50 0.56 4.06
CA SER A 92 2.16 -0.87 4.10
C SER A 92 3.25 -1.72 4.76
N GLN A 93 4.52 -1.37 4.59
CA GLN A 93 5.61 -2.02 5.33
C GLN A 93 5.50 -1.76 6.83
N GLN A 94 5.13 -0.54 7.23
CA GLN A 94 4.90 -0.23 8.64
C GLN A 94 3.68 -0.96 9.19
N ALA A 95 2.65 -1.19 8.37
CA ALA A 95 1.51 -2.02 8.75
C ALA A 95 1.95 -3.45 9.12
N ILE A 96 2.82 -4.07 8.31
CA ILE A 96 3.39 -5.39 8.61
C ILE A 96 4.18 -5.37 9.92
N GLN A 97 4.99 -4.32 10.14
CA GLN A 97 5.77 -4.20 11.38
C GLN A 97 4.87 -4.06 12.61
N PHE A 98 3.80 -3.26 12.54
CA PHE A 98 2.87 -3.11 13.64
C PHE A 98 2.08 -4.40 13.93
N ALA A 99 1.62 -5.09 12.89
CA ALA A 99 0.97 -6.39 13.04
C ALA A 99 1.91 -7.42 13.69
N ALA A 100 3.15 -7.53 13.23
CA ALA A 100 4.15 -8.41 13.83
C ALA A 100 4.42 -8.06 15.30
N GLN A 101 4.54 -6.77 15.63
CA GLN A 101 4.73 -6.30 17.01
C GLN A 101 3.53 -6.64 17.90
N ALA A 102 2.30 -6.50 17.40
CA ALA A 102 1.10 -6.83 18.14
C ALA A 102 1.04 -8.33 18.47
N VAL A 103 1.33 -9.20 17.49
CA VAL A 103 1.41 -10.65 17.70
C VAL A 103 2.55 -11.01 18.65
N MET A 104 3.74 -10.49 18.44
CA MET A 104 4.90 -10.78 19.29
C MET A 104 4.75 -10.28 20.72
N SER A 105 3.95 -9.24 20.97
CA SER A 105 3.62 -8.74 22.31
C SER A 105 2.56 -9.57 23.03
N GLY A 106 1.86 -10.45 22.29
CA GLY A 106 0.73 -11.25 22.81
C GLY A 106 -0.55 -10.44 23.04
N THR A 107 -0.65 -9.23 22.46
CA THR A 107 -1.88 -8.42 22.53
C THR A 107 -2.90 -8.82 21.46
N GLN A 108 -2.45 -9.45 20.38
CA GLN A 108 -3.27 -9.95 19.28
C GLN A 108 -2.67 -11.26 18.76
N ASP A 109 -3.50 -12.14 18.22
CA ASP A 109 -3.07 -13.45 17.68
C ASP A 109 -3.07 -13.47 16.16
N VAL A 110 -4.07 -12.85 15.52
CA VAL A 110 -4.26 -12.84 14.07
C VAL A 110 -4.52 -11.42 13.56
N VAL A 111 -3.60 -10.90 12.77
CA VAL A 111 -3.70 -9.51 12.24
C VAL A 111 -3.50 -9.50 10.74
N ILE A 112 -4.33 -8.76 10.02
CA ILE A 112 -4.10 -8.48 8.60
C ILE A 112 -3.36 -7.15 8.48
N ALA A 113 -2.16 -7.19 7.89
CA ALA A 113 -1.43 -6.00 7.46
C ALA A 113 -1.65 -5.77 5.97
N ALA A 114 -2.09 -4.60 5.58
CA ALA A 114 -2.43 -4.28 4.20
C ALA A 114 -2.00 -2.86 3.80
N GLY A 115 -2.22 -2.51 2.55
CA GLY A 115 -2.05 -1.15 2.05
C GLY A 115 -2.85 -0.91 0.78
N VAL A 116 -3.34 0.29 0.63
CA VAL A 116 -4.06 0.75 -0.56
C VAL A 116 -3.64 2.17 -0.93
N GLU A 117 -3.45 2.42 -2.24
CA GLU A 117 -3.20 3.76 -2.77
C GLU A 117 -3.71 3.83 -4.20
N HIS A 118 -4.74 4.61 -4.44
CA HIS A 118 -5.38 4.71 -5.75
C HIS A 118 -5.18 6.11 -6.37
N MET A 119 -3.98 6.39 -6.85
CA MET A 119 -3.56 7.72 -7.29
C MET A 119 -4.23 8.23 -8.58
N SER A 120 -4.97 7.39 -9.31
CA SER A 120 -5.81 7.86 -10.43
C SER A 120 -7.11 8.50 -9.97
N ARG A 121 -7.65 8.13 -8.79
CA ARG A 121 -8.88 8.68 -8.19
C ARG A 121 -8.59 9.69 -7.09
N VAL A 122 -7.55 9.46 -6.32
CA VAL A 122 -7.03 10.36 -5.29
C VAL A 122 -5.59 10.73 -5.65
N PRO A 123 -5.36 11.76 -6.46
CA PRO A 123 -4.04 12.16 -6.90
C PRO A 123 -3.09 12.48 -5.74
N MET A 124 -1.80 12.21 -5.94
CA MET A 124 -0.76 12.58 -4.98
C MET A 124 -0.84 14.08 -4.65
N GLY A 125 -0.79 14.42 -3.36
CA GLY A 125 -0.89 15.78 -2.88
C GLY A 125 -2.31 16.27 -2.62
N THR A 126 -3.36 15.49 -2.91
CA THR A 126 -4.75 15.86 -2.60
C THR A 126 -4.94 16.16 -1.11
N SER A 127 -4.26 15.44 -0.22
CA SER A 127 -4.32 15.65 1.23
C SER A 127 -3.74 16.99 1.70
N VAL A 128 -2.89 17.62 0.88
CA VAL A 128 -2.32 18.95 1.18
C VAL A 128 -3.37 20.06 0.97
N ALA A 129 -4.28 19.88 0.00
CA ALA A 129 -5.40 20.79 -0.27
C ALA A 129 -4.98 22.29 -0.41
N GLY A 130 -3.79 22.53 -0.98
CA GLY A 130 -3.26 23.88 -1.14
C GLY A 130 -2.67 24.52 0.13
N ALA A 131 -2.64 23.80 1.26
CA ALA A 131 -2.03 24.25 2.49
C ALA A 131 -0.48 24.17 2.44
N LYS A 132 0.18 24.77 3.40
CA LYS A 132 1.63 24.65 3.60
C LYS A 132 1.88 23.50 4.59
N PRO A 133 2.35 22.30 4.14
CA PRO A 133 2.55 21.15 5.02
C PRO A 133 3.78 21.31 5.92
N TYR A 134 4.69 22.23 5.58
CA TYR A 134 5.92 22.48 6.36
C TYR A 134 5.83 23.83 7.07
N SER A 135 6.17 23.86 8.35
CA SER A 135 6.24 25.12 9.11
C SER A 135 7.51 25.92 8.76
N ASP A 136 7.45 27.25 8.90
CA ASP A 136 8.62 28.09 8.65
C ASP A 136 9.80 27.70 9.56
N ARG A 137 9.53 27.39 10.83
CA ARG A 137 10.55 26.92 11.80
C ARG A 137 11.24 25.64 11.34
N GLU A 138 10.49 24.71 10.76
CA GLU A 138 11.03 23.47 10.20
C GLU A 138 11.95 23.75 9.01
N LEU A 139 11.50 24.57 8.07
CA LEU A 139 12.27 24.96 6.89
C LEU A 139 13.54 25.71 7.24
N GLU A 140 13.46 26.65 8.18
CA GLU A 140 14.62 27.40 8.71
C GLU A 140 15.66 26.49 9.34
N ARG A 141 15.21 25.52 10.17
CA ARG A 141 16.11 24.56 10.83
C ARG A 141 16.98 23.79 9.85
N PHE A 142 16.46 23.46 8.69
CA PHE A 142 17.17 22.68 7.67
C PHE A 142 17.74 23.53 6.53
N GLY A 143 17.50 24.85 6.51
CA GLY A 143 17.96 25.75 5.47
C GLY A 143 17.40 25.43 4.10
N VAL A 144 16.15 24.98 4.03
CA VAL A 144 15.51 24.53 2.79
C VAL A 144 14.19 25.28 2.55
N ARG A 145 13.73 25.29 1.31
CA ARG A 145 12.41 25.83 0.94
C ARG A 145 11.29 24.79 0.93
N GLY A 146 11.64 23.52 1.13
CA GLY A 146 10.76 22.37 1.14
C GLY A 146 11.58 21.10 1.06
N PHE A 147 10.96 19.97 1.39
CA PHE A 147 11.59 18.65 1.26
C PHE A 147 11.18 18.01 -0.06
N SER A 148 12.15 17.46 -0.79
CA SER A 148 11.94 16.82 -2.07
C SER A 148 12.79 15.55 -2.17
N GLN A 149 12.14 14.41 -2.42
CA GLN A 149 12.84 13.15 -2.67
C GLN A 149 13.69 13.21 -3.94
N PHE A 150 13.31 14.02 -4.94
CA PHE A 150 14.10 14.21 -6.15
C PHE A 150 15.42 14.91 -5.85
N THR A 151 15.38 16.00 -5.07
CA THR A 151 16.58 16.68 -4.58
C THR A 151 17.45 15.74 -3.75
N GLY A 152 16.84 14.93 -2.88
CA GLY A 152 17.56 13.91 -2.10
C GLY A 152 18.27 12.88 -2.97
N ALA A 153 17.59 12.39 -4.01
CA ALA A 153 18.20 11.44 -4.97
C ALA A 153 19.38 12.07 -5.72
N GLU A 154 19.27 13.32 -6.18
CA GLU A 154 20.38 14.05 -6.81
C GLU A 154 21.57 14.25 -5.88
N MET A 155 21.30 14.56 -4.60
CA MET A 155 22.36 14.68 -3.58
C MET A 155 23.10 13.36 -3.37
N ILE A 156 22.38 12.23 -3.35
CA ILE A 156 22.97 10.88 -3.27
C ILE A 156 23.81 10.58 -4.50
N ALA A 157 23.27 10.82 -5.70
CA ALA A 157 23.98 10.60 -6.95
C ALA A 157 25.32 11.37 -6.98
N ARG A 158 25.29 12.64 -6.61
CA ARG A 158 26.50 13.47 -6.52
C ARG A 158 27.49 12.98 -5.45
N LYS A 159 26.96 12.65 -4.25
CA LYS A 159 27.79 12.19 -3.13
C LYS A 159 28.56 10.92 -3.44
N TYR A 160 27.94 9.99 -4.17
CA TYR A 160 28.53 8.69 -4.51
C TYR A 160 29.07 8.59 -5.93
N GLY A 161 29.06 9.69 -6.69
CA GLY A 161 29.63 9.75 -8.04
C GLY A 161 28.88 8.90 -9.07
N HIS A 162 27.55 8.72 -8.91
CA HIS A 162 26.76 7.99 -9.89
C HIS A 162 26.55 8.83 -11.15
N SER A 163 27.04 8.32 -12.30
CA SER A 163 26.78 8.95 -13.58
C SER A 163 25.37 8.66 -14.09
N ARG A 164 24.93 9.43 -15.09
CA ARG A 164 23.65 9.20 -15.77
C ARG A 164 23.57 7.80 -16.36
N GLU A 165 24.63 7.34 -16.98
CA GLU A 165 24.72 6.02 -17.61
C GLU A 165 24.59 4.89 -16.57
N MET A 166 25.20 5.06 -15.39
CA MET A 166 25.06 4.10 -14.28
C MET A 166 23.61 4.00 -13.80
N LEU A 167 22.93 5.14 -13.64
CA LEU A 167 21.54 5.19 -13.21
C LEU A 167 20.59 4.58 -14.24
N ASP A 168 20.83 4.86 -15.53
CA ASP A 168 20.04 4.28 -16.63
C ASP A 168 20.27 2.77 -16.75
N ALA A 169 21.50 2.30 -16.61
CA ALA A 169 21.83 0.86 -16.63
C ALA A 169 21.14 0.11 -15.47
N TYR A 170 21.15 0.69 -14.26
CA TYR A 170 20.46 0.13 -13.11
C TYR A 170 18.95 0.01 -13.36
N SER A 171 18.34 1.06 -13.89
CA SER A 171 16.91 1.09 -14.19
C SER A 171 16.55 0.07 -15.29
N LEU A 172 17.34 -0.02 -16.34
CA LEU A 172 17.16 -1.00 -17.42
C LEU A 172 17.23 -2.44 -16.91
N GLU A 173 18.20 -2.73 -16.04
CA GLU A 173 18.36 -4.06 -15.45
C GLU A 173 17.14 -4.41 -14.55
N SER A 174 16.62 -3.45 -13.79
CA SER A 174 15.38 -3.64 -13.03
C SER A 174 14.19 -4.04 -13.91
N HIS A 175 14.02 -3.37 -15.06
CA HIS A 175 12.96 -3.71 -16.03
C HIS A 175 13.18 -5.10 -16.66
N ARG A 176 14.41 -5.47 -17.00
CA ARG A 176 14.73 -6.79 -17.55
C ARG A 176 14.38 -7.91 -16.57
N ARG A 177 14.74 -7.75 -15.30
CA ARG A 177 14.40 -8.72 -14.24
C ARG A 177 12.89 -8.86 -14.06
N ALA A 178 12.17 -7.75 -14.04
CA ALA A 178 10.71 -7.77 -13.94
C ALA A 178 10.05 -8.48 -15.13
N ALA A 179 10.49 -8.19 -16.36
CA ALA A 179 10.00 -8.86 -17.56
C ALA A 179 10.25 -10.37 -17.52
N ALA A 180 11.46 -10.79 -17.18
CA ALA A 180 11.79 -12.20 -17.06
C ALA A 180 10.97 -12.93 -16.00
N ALA A 181 10.70 -12.29 -14.85
CA ALA A 181 9.84 -12.84 -13.81
C ALA A 181 8.37 -12.99 -14.29
N VAL A 182 7.85 -12.01 -15.05
CA VAL A 182 6.52 -12.11 -15.67
C VAL A 182 6.46 -13.28 -16.67
N GLU A 183 7.48 -13.43 -17.52
CA GLU A 183 7.54 -14.51 -18.51
C GLU A 183 7.60 -15.90 -17.87
N ARG A 184 8.29 -16.05 -16.73
CA ARG A 184 8.31 -17.30 -15.97
C ARG A 184 7.03 -17.58 -15.19
N GLY A 185 6.14 -16.60 -15.05
CA GLY A 185 4.91 -16.73 -14.25
C GLY A 185 5.12 -16.60 -12.75
N ASP A 186 6.25 -16.05 -12.30
CA ASP A 186 6.63 -15.97 -10.87
C ASP A 186 5.60 -15.20 -10.00
N PHE A 187 4.71 -14.41 -10.62
CA PHE A 187 3.68 -13.63 -9.92
C PHE A 187 2.29 -14.27 -9.92
N ALA A 188 2.13 -15.46 -10.52
CA ALA A 188 0.80 -16.06 -10.72
C ALA A 188 0.06 -16.33 -9.40
N ASP A 189 0.80 -16.79 -8.38
CA ASP A 189 0.21 -17.19 -7.09
C ASP A 189 -0.06 -16.01 -6.17
N GLU A 190 0.54 -14.83 -6.40
CA GLU A 190 0.38 -13.67 -5.51
C GLU A 190 -0.66 -12.67 -6.03
N ILE A 191 -0.90 -12.62 -7.35
CA ILE A 191 -1.79 -11.64 -7.96
C ILE A 191 -3.24 -12.13 -7.92
N HIS A 192 -4.04 -11.48 -7.07
CA HIS A 192 -5.50 -11.52 -7.13
C HIS A 192 -6.01 -10.39 -8.03
N LEU A 193 -7.12 -10.55 -8.70
CA LEU A 193 -7.62 -9.63 -9.73
C LEU A 193 -6.66 -9.54 -10.93
N SER A 194 -6.42 -10.68 -11.59
CA SER A 194 -5.73 -10.72 -12.87
C SER A 194 -6.47 -9.88 -13.92
N SER A 195 -5.82 -9.55 -15.02
CA SER A 195 -6.38 -8.71 -16.10
C SER A 195 -7.74 -9.17 -16.66
N ARG A 196 -8.14 -10.42 -16.39
CA ARG A 196 -9.45 -10.97 -16.78
C ARG A 196 -10.58 -10.58 -15.82
N HIS A 197 -10.30 -10.19 -14.59
CA HIS A 197 -11.26 -9.86 -13.52
C HIS A 197 -11.30 -8.37 -13.19
N CYS A 198 -10.63 -7.52 -13.96
CA CYS A 198 -10.52 -6.07 -13.70
C CYS A 198 -11.80 -5.28 -14.05
N ARG A 199 -12.99 -5.88 -13.94
CA ARG A 199 -14.24 -5.11 -13.95
C ARG A 199 -14.65 -4.88 -12.49
N PRO A 200 -14.92 -3.62 -12.08
CA PRO A 200 -15.51 -3.37 -10.78
C PRO A 200 -16.85 -4.13 -10.69
N PRO A 201 -17.23 -4.58 -9.47
CA PRO A 201 -18.57 -5.13 -9.29
C PRO A 201 -19.58 -4.12 -9.81
N LEU A 202 -20.55 -4.59 -10.59
CA LEU A 202 -21.66 -3.76 -11.06
C LEU A 202 -22.40 -3.29 -9.80
N THR A 203 -22.33 -2.00 -9.50
CA THR A 203 -23.22 -1.38 -8.53
C THR A 203 -24.63 -1.56 -9.05
N SER A 204 -25.35 -2.54 -8.50
CA SER A 204 -26.81 -2.59 -8.64
C SER A 204 -27.36 -1.30 -8.01
N MET A 205 -27.86 -0.39 -8.86
CA MET A 205 -28.69 0.72 -8.40
C MET A 205 -29.95 0.19 -7.73
#